data_5bb853cf515f4f3d077ea1cae3331305
#
_entry.id   5bb853cf515f4f3d077ea1cae3331305
#
_cell.length_a   1.000
_cell.length_b   1.000
_cell.length_c   1.000
_cell.angle_alpha   90.00
_cell.angle_beta   90.00
_cell.angle_gamma   90.00
#
_symmetry.space_group_name_H-M   'P 1'
#
loop_
_entity.id
_entity.type
_entity.pdbx_description
1 polymer ?
#
loop_
_entity_poly.entity_id
_entity_poly.type
_entity_poly.pdbx_seq_one_letter_code
_entity_poly.pdbx_strand_id
1 'polypeptide(L)'
;MNLTSPAFGNNQSIPAKYTCTGQNVSPPLQWTGVPPHTTTLSLMVDDTDAPGGHFTHWDVTQIPAATTSIPEGGHVGVEGTNGFGKQGYGGPCPPSGEHRYVFTLKALDENGREVGRGELIAKYAK
;
A
#
# COMPACT_ATOMS: atom_id res chain seq x y z
N MET A 1 2.50 -8.55 12.27
CA MET A 1 2.32 -7.09 12.09
C MET A 1 0.88 -6.78 11.76
N ASN A 2 0.40 -5.65 12.21
CA ASN A 2 -0.98 -5.22 11.96
C ASN A 2 -0.96 -3.89 11.19
N LEU A 3 -1.41 -3.92 9.93
CA LEU A 3 -1.47 -2.74 9.05
C LEU A 3 -2.90 -2.22 8.99
N THR A 4 -3.08 -0.96 9.31
CA THR A 4 -4.39 -0.30 9.32
C THR A 4 -4.30 1.10 8.71
N SER A 5 -5.46 1.68 8.43
CA SER A 5 -5.57 3.08 8.01
C SER A 5 -6.60 3.79 8.90
N PRO A 6 -6.33 5.03 9.34
CA PRO A 6 -7.36 5.82 10.00
C PRO A 6 -8.46 6.29 9.05
N ALA A 7 -8.27 6.16 7.73
CA ALA A 7 -9.21 6.65 6.74
C ALA A 7 -10.23 5.60 6.29
N PHE A 8 -9.93 4.31 6.43
CA PHE A 8 -10.85 3.23 6.05
C PHE A 8 -10.51 1.94 6.78
N GLY A 9 -11.50 1.06 6.94
CA GLY A 9 -11.31 -0.25 7.55
C GLY A 9 -10.96 -1.33 6.55
N ASN A 10 -10.43 -2.45 7.05
CA ASN A 10 -10.12 -3.61 6.21
C ASN A 10 -11.40 -4.12 5.54
N ASN A 11 -11.32 -4.42 4.24
CA ASN A 11 -12.44 -4.86 3.40
C ASN A 11 -13.53 -3.81 3.22
N GLN A 12 -13.25 -2.54 3.52
CA GLN A 12 -14.18 -1.43 3.33
C GLN A 12 -13.80 -0.64 2.08
N SER A 13 -14.73 0.18 1.62
CA SER A 13 -14.47 1.07 0.47
C SER A 13 -13.46 2.13 0.85
N ILE A 14 -12.48 2.35 -0.01
CA ILE A 14 -11.54 3.45 0.14
C ILE A 14 -12.24 4.76 -0.26
N PRO A 15 -12.05 5.85 0.50
CA PRO A 15 -12.63 7.14 0.12
C PRO A 15 -12.14 7.62 -1.25
N ALA A 16 -13.02 8.26 -2.00
CA ALA A 16 -12.71 8.74 -3.36
C ALA A 16 -11.52 9.68 -3.41
N LYS A 17 -11.21 10.37 -2.32
CA LYS A 17 -10.06 11.25 -2.18
C LYS A 17 -8.74 10.56 -2.60
N TYR A 18 -8.62 9.26 -2.33
CA TYR A 18 -7.40 8.48 -2.59
C TYR A 18 -7.43 7.77 -3.92
N THR A 19 -8.39 8.08 -4.77
CA THR A 19 -8.60 7.42 -6.06
C THR A 19 -8.50 8.41 -7.21
N CYS A 20 -8.52 7.89 -8.45
CA CYS A 20 -8.45 8.73 -9.64
C CYS A 20 -9.66 9.65 -9.82
N THR A 21 -10.75 9.41 -9.09
CA THR A 21 -11.94 10.28 -9.13
C THR A 21 -11.87 11.43 -8.12
N GLY A 22 -10.87 11.43 -7.25
CA GLY A 22 -10.63 12.49 -6.26
C GLY A 22 -9.24 13.09 -6.41
N GLN A 23 -8.64 13.47 -5.29
CA GLN A 23 -7.32 14.08 -5.29
C GLN A 23 -6.20 13.12 -5.69
N ASN A 24 -6.46 11.84 -5.66
CA ASN A 24 -5.50 10.80 -6.01
C ASN A 24 -4.23 10.85 -5.15
N VAL A 25 -4.39 11.17 -3.88
CA VAL A 25 -3.32 11.23 -2.89
C VAL A 25 -3.25 9.91 -2.14
N SER A 26 -2.06 9.49 -1.71
CA SER A 26 -1.89 8.25 -0.97
C SER A 26 -2.58 8.32 0.39
N PRO A 27 -3.26 7.24 0.83
CA PRO A 27 -3.94 7.24 2.12
C PRO A 27 -2.96 7.18 3.28
N PRO A 28 -3.37 7.68 4.45
CA PRO A 28 -2.57 7.49 5.66
C PRO A 28 -2.60 6.03 6.09
N LEU A 29 -1.46 5.52 6.51
CA LEU A 29 -1.30 4.14 6.98
C LEU A 29 -0.56 4.13 8.31
N GLN A 30 -0.81 3.11 9.11
CA GLN A 30 -0.09 2.89 10.36
C GLN A 30 0.00 1.39 10.64
N TRP A 31 1.00 1.01 11.41
CA TRP A 31 1.20 -0.40 11.74
C TRP A 31 1.86 -0.59 13.10
N THR A 32 1.68 -1.79 13.64
CA THR A 32 2.25 -2.23 14.91
C THR A 32 2.88 -3.60 14.73
N GLY A 33 3.70 -4.00 15.69
CA GLY A 33 4.23 -5.36 15.74
C GLY A 33 5.34 -5.66 14.76
N VAL A 34 6.18 -4.67 14.42
CA VAL A 34 7.37 -4.91 13.60
C VAL A 34 8.27 -5.90 14.35
N PRO A 35 8.62 -7.06 13.72
CA PRO A 35 9.45 -8.04 14.40
C PRO A 35 10.85 -7.52 14.75
N PRO A 36 11.49 -8.05 15.80
CA PRO A 36 12.90 -7.77 16.06
C PRO A 36 13.75 -8.23 14.88
N HIS A 37 14.92 -7.63 14.71
CA HIS A 37 15.85 -7.90 13.61
C HIS A 37 15.37 -7.42 12.23
N THR A 38 14.27 -6.67 12.17
CA THR A 38 13.84 -6.01 10.94
C THR A 38 14.82 -4.89 10.62
N THR A 39 15.34 -4.90 9.39
CA THR A 39 16.27 -3.87 8.89
C THR A 39 15.52 -2.83 8.09
N THR A 40 14.61 -3.28 7.21
CA THR A 40 13.80 -2.39 6.38
C THR A 40 12.39 -2.95 6.26
N LEU A 41 11.48 -2.07 5.83
CA LEU A 41 10.11 -2.44 5.48
C LEU A 41 9.89 -2.14 4.01
N SER A 42 8.95 -2.85 3.39
CA SER A 42 8.49 -2.56 2.03
C SER A 42 6.97 -2.58 1.99
N LEU A 43 6.40 -1.76 1.12
CA LEU A 43 4.95 -1.64 0.94
C LEU A 43 4.61 -1.80 -0.53
N MET A 44 3.64 -2.65 -0.82
CA MET A 44 3.10 -2.84 -2.16
C MET A 44 1.59 -2.68 -2.11
N VAL A 45 1.02 -1.93 -3.04
CA VAL A 45 -0.43 -1.84 -3.24
C VAL A 45 -0.74 -2.39 -4.62
N ASP A 46 -1.54 -3.45 -4.65
CA ASP A 46 -1.80 -4.21 -5.86
C ASP A 46 -3.29 -4.44 -6.05
N ASP A 47 -3.78 -4.21 -7.27
CA ASP A 47 -5.14 -4.55 -7.66
C ASP A 47 -5.15 -6.00 -8.12
N THR A 48 -5.71 -6.88 -7.30
CA THR A 48 -5.75 -8.33 -7.57
C THR A 48 -6.90 -8.71 -8.49
N ASP A 49 -7.79 -7.80 -8.80
CA ASP A 49 -8.92 -8.03 -9.72
C ASP A 49 -8.74 -7.35 -11.07
N ALA A 50 -7.54 -6.80 -11.33
CA ALA A 50 -7.25 -6.13 -12.58
C ALA A 50 -7.25 -7.11 -13.75
N PRO A 51 -7.61 -6.63 -14.96
CA PRO A 51 -7.42 -7.42 -16.18
C PRO A 51 -5.95 -7.86 -16.30
N GLY A 52 -5.71 -9.12 -16.57
CA GLY A 52 -4.36 -9.67 -16.61
C GLY A 52 -3.84 -10.20 -15.29
N GLY A 53 -4.60 -10.09 -14.20
CA GLY A 53 -4.30 -10.73 -12.93
C GLY A 53 -3.89 -9.79 -11.81
N HIS A 54 -3.13 -8.74 -12.08
CA HIS A 54 -2.78 -7.75 -11.07
C HIS A 54 -2.30 -6.46 -11.74
N PHE A 55 -2.30 -5.37 -10.95
CA PHE A 55 -1.82 -4.07 -11.39
C PHE A 55 -1.23 -3.35 -10.17
N THR A 56 0.02 -2.92 -10.27
CA THR A 56 0.72 -2.28 -9.16
C THR A 56 0.34 -0.80 -9.08
N HIS A 57 -0.17 -0.39 -7.92
CA HIS A 57 -0.56 0.98 -7.64
C HIS A 57 0.47 1.77 -6.85
N TRP A 58 1.27 1.08 -6.03
CA TRP A 58 2.28 1.72 -5.20
C TRP A 58 3.33 0.69 -4.80
N ASP A 59 4.60 1.03 -4.95
CA ASP A 59 5.72 0.17 -4.60
C ASP A 59 6.76 1.00 -3.86
N VAL A 60 6.88 0.77 -2.56
CA VAL A 60 7.81 1.51 -1.71
C VAL A 60 8.76 0.53 -1.05
N THR A 61 10.06 0.77 -1.22
CA THR A 61 11.10 -0.07 -0.62
C THR A 61 11.97 0.75 0.31
N GLN A 62 12.83 0.08 1.08
CA GLN A 62 13.81 0.71 1.97
C GLN A 62 13.16 1.68 2.97
N ILE A 63 11.99 1.32 3.47
CA ILE A 63 11.37 2.06 4.55
C ILE A 63 12.14 1.74 5.83
N PRO A 64 12.62 2.75 6.59
CA PRO A 64 13.35 2.47 7.83
C PRO A 64 12.53 1.64 8.81
N ALA A 65 13.17 0.67 9.47
CA ALA A 65 12.49 -0.24 10.38
C ALA A 65 11.79 0.45 11.56
N ALA A 66 12.27 1.63 11.95
CA ALA A 66 11.68 2.41 13.05
C ALA A 66 10.42 3.18 12.63
N THR A 67 10.09 3.21 11.33
CA THR A 67 8.89 3.85 10.82
C THR A 67 7.66 3.07 11.26
N THR A 68 6.64 3.75 11.77
CA THR A 68 5.39 3.12 12.22
C THR A 68 4.16 3.64 11.49
N SER A 69 4.33 4.64 10.63
CA SER A 69 3.21 5.22 9.89
C SER A 69 3.68 5.96 8.65
N ILE A 70 2.76 6.14 7.71
CA ILE A 70 2.94 7.01 6.56
C ILE A 70 1.77 8.00 6.61
N PRO A 71 2.05 9.31 6.70
CA PRO A 71 0.96 10.30 6.67
C PRO A 71 0.33 10.37 5.28
N GLU A 72 -0.87 10.90 5.20
CA GLU A 72 -1.55 11.12 3.92
C GLU A 72 -0.65 11.91 2.97
N GLY A 73 -0.44 11.37 1.76
CA GLY A 73 0.45 11.98 0.78
C GLY A 73 1.94 11.92 1.15
N GLY A 74 2.30 11.15 2.18
CA GLY A 74 3.67 11.10 2.68
C GLY A 74 4.61 10.20 1.89
N HIS A 75 5.90 10.40 2.12
CA HIS A 75 6.97 9.63 1.49
C HIS A 75 7.95 9.18 2.58
N VAL A 76 8.15 7.86 2.72
CA VAL A 76 8.98 7.31 3.82
C VAL A 76 10.09 6.37 3.37
N GLY A 77 10.18 6.09 2.08
CA GLY A 77 11.19 5.19 1.51
C GLY A 77 11.48 5.55 0.07
N VAL A 78 11.93 4.57 -0.69
CA VAL A 78 12.21 4.72 -2.12
C VAL A 78 10.98 4.28 -2.89
N GLU A 79 10.41 5.17 -3.69
CA GLU A 79 9.22 4.89 -4.47
C GLU A 79 9.58 4.40 -5.86
N GLY A 80 9.03 3.24 -6.23
CA GLY A 80 9.20 2.66 -7.56
C GLY A 80 8.16 3.15 -8.54
N THR A 81 8.28 2.69 -9.77
CA THR A 81 7.33 2.99 -10.86
C THR A 81 6.09 2.12 -10.70
N ASN A 82 4.92 2.74 -10.75
CA ASN A 82 3.65 2.02 -10.68
C ASN A 82 3.19 1.57 -12.08
N GLY A 83 2.06 0.89 -12.15
CA GLY A 83 1.51 0.37 -13.40
C GLY A 83 1.04 1.43 -14.38
N PHE A 84 0.89 2.68 -13.92
CA PHE A 84 0.59 3.82 -14.81
C PHE A 84 1.86 4.42 -15.44
N GLY A 85 3.03 3.86 -15.14
CA GLY A 85 4.30 4.37 -15.66
C GLY A 85 4.81 5.59 -14.92
N LYS A 86 4.32 5.85 -13.71
CA LYS A 86 4.71 7.00 -12.89
C LYS A 86 5.35 6.52 -11.60
N GLN A 87 6.25 7.32 -11.06
CA GLN A 87 6.84 7.05 -9.77
C GLN A 87 5.88 7.43 -8.65
N GLY A 88 5.72 6.53 -7.67
CA GLY A 88 4.90 6.78 -6.49
C GLY A 88 3.51 6.18 -6.56
N TYR A 89 2.58 6.80 -5.84
CA TYR A 89 1.21 6.32 -5.71
C TYR A 89 0.35 6.69 -6.91
N GLY A 90 -0.36 5.69 -7.45
CA GLY A 90 -1.45 5.90 -8.38
C GLY A 90 -2.68 5.20 -7.82
N GLY A 91 -3.75 5.94 -7.53
CA GLY A 91 -4.90 5.41 -6.81
C GLY A 91 -5.79 4.49 -7.62
N PRO A 92 -6.73 3.81 -6.95
CA PRO A 92 -7.73 2.97 -7.59
C PRO A 92 -8.46 3.68 -8.72
N CYS A 93 -8.52 3.02 -9.86
CA CYS A 93 -9.17 3.56 -11.06
C CYS A 93 -9.70 2.39 -11.90
N PRO A 94 -10.64 1.56 -11.36
CA PRO A 94 -11.08 0.38 -12.06
C PRO A 94 -11.85 0.77 -13.33
N PRO A 95 -11.66 0.03 -14.44
CA PRO A 95 -12.39 0.32 -15.68
C PRO A 95 -13.87 -0.01 -15.53
N SER A 96 -14.21 -0.99 -14.70
CA SER A 96 -15.60 -1.37 -14.42
C SER A 96 -15.65 -2.23 -13.17
N GLY A 97 -16.78 -2.19 -12.47
CA GLY A 97 -17.02 -3.03 -11.31
C GLY A 97 -16.20 -2.67 -10.09
N GLU A 98 -16.27 -3.52 -9.07
CA GLU A 98 -15.56 -3.35 -7.82
C GLU A 98 -14.28 -4.18 -7.85
N HIS A 99 -13.15 -3.54 -7.54
CA HIS A 99 -11.87 -4.21 -7.43
C HIS A 99 -11.36 -4.16 -5.99
N ARG A 100 -10.52 -5.13 -5.65
CA ARG A 100 -9.82 -5.19 -4.35
C ARG A 100 -8.41 -4.69 -4.54
N TYR A 101 -7.99 -3.83 -3.62
CA TYR A 101 -6.65 -3.25 -3.59
C TYR A 101 -5.97 -3.71 -2.32
N VAL A 102 -4.96 -4.57 -2.47
CA VAL A 102 -4.28 -5.21 -1.35
C VAL A 102 -3.03 -4.43 -1.01
N PHE A 103 -3.00 -3.87 0.20
CA PHE A 103 -1.84 -3.21 0.77
C PHE A 103 -1.07 -4.26 1.55
N THR A 104 0.14 -4.56 1.15
CA THR A 104 1.00 -5.54 1.81
C THR A 104 2.25 -4.86 2.34
N LEU A 105 2.43 -4.90 3.66
CA LEU A 105 3.63 -4.40 4.32
C LEU A 105 4.48 -5.61 4.73
N LYS A 106 5.74 -5.63 4.31
CA LYS A 106 6.67 -6.72 4.65
C LYS A 106 7.81 -6.17 5.49
N ALA A 107 8.17 -6.90 6.53
CA ALA A 107 9.37 -6.64 7.32
C ALA A 107 10.48 -7.55 6.79
N LEU A 108 11.63 -6.96 6.49
CA LEU A 108 12.77 -7.69 5.92
C LEU A 108 13.97 -7.59 6.85
N ASP A 109 14.72 -8.71 6.98
CA ASP A 109 15.95 -8.72 7.76
C ASP A 109 17.15 -8.21 6.95
N GLU A 110 18.36 -8.27 7.50
CA GLU A 110 19.57 -7.78 6.85
C GLU A 110 19.91 -8.53 5.55
N ASN A 111 19.37 -9.74 5.39
CA ASN A 111 19.57 -10.56 4.19
C ASN A 111 18.43 -10.40 3.18
N GLY A 112 17.47 -9.50 3.45
CA GLY A 112 16.33 -9.29 2.59
C GLY A 112 15.23 -10.34 2.73
N ARG A 113 15.27 -11.17 3.79
CA ARG A 113 14.25 -12.19 4.02
C ARG A 113 13.05 -11.58 4.73
N GLU A 114 11.87 -12.02 4.33
CA GLU A 114 10.63 -11.60 4.99
C GLU A 114 10.54 -12.25 6.37
N VAL A 115 10.45 -11.42 7.40
CA VAL A 115 10.32 -11.86 8.81
C VAL A 115 8.99 -11.46 9.42
N GLY A 116 8.17 -10.72 8.71
CA GLY A 116 6.84 -10.34 9.13
C GLY A 116 6.05 -9.74 7.98
N ARG A 117 4.72 -9.77 8.11
CA ARG A 117 3.83 -9.27 7.07
C ARG A 117 2.54 -8.75 7.69
N GLY A 118 2.03 -7.65 7.15
CA GLY A 118 0.69 -7.14 7.44
C GLY A 118 -0.02 -6.81 6.15
N GLU A 119 -1.33 -7.04 6.13
CA GLU A 119 -2.16 -6.76 4.95
C GLU A 119 -3.37 -5.94 5.32
N LEU A 120 -3.79 -5.06 4.40
CA LEU A 120 -4.99 -4.26 4.52
C LEU A 120 -5.64 -4.26 3.14
N ILE A 121 -6.92 -4.59 3.07
CA ILE A 121 -7.64 -4.67 1.80
C ILE A 121 -8.63 -3.51 1.72
N ALA A 122 -8.53 -2.75 0.64
CA ALA A 122 -9.48 -1.70 0.30
C ALA A 122 -10.30 -2.15 -0.91
N LYS A 123 -11.53 -1.67 -1.00
CA LYS A 123 -12.38 -1.90 -2.17
C LYS A 123 -12.71 -0.57 -2.82
N TYR A 124 -12.87 -0.57 -4.12
CA TYR A 124 -13.38 0.60 -4.83
C TYR A 124 -14.08 0.17 -6.10
N ALA A 125 -15.25 0.75 -6.33
CA ALA A 125 -16.06 0.48 -7.51
C ALA A 125 -16.16 1.75 -8.36
N LYS A 126 -16.18 1.53 -9.64
CA LYS A 126 -16.44 2.63 -10.57
C LYS A 126 -17.94 2.80 -10.77
#